data_417baf487f5254a802a05fac050ba735
#
_entry.id   417baf487f5254a802a05fac050ba735
#
_cell.length_a   1.000
_cell.length_b   1.000
_cell.length_c   1.000
_cell.angle_alpha   90.00
_cell.angle_beta   90.00
_cell.angle_gamma   90.00
#
_symmetry.space_group_name_H-M   'P 1'
#
loop_
_entity.id
_entity.type
_entity.pdbx_description
1 polymer ?
#
loop_
_entity_poly.entity_id
_entity_poly.type
_entity_poly.pdbx_seq_one_letter_code
_entity_poly.pdbx_strand_id
1 'polypeptide(L)'
;RSHEWEYVGTVNELAVARSRNTHAVYYGPNGWASLVGLWWLKSGVTTIGADLENTIALPKDRAPKNLGSVLLFNDSASFTAAAGVKVYTDTAMQEPVDQIKLHSDLEPKATVLRSGPFVISYIVREDRRQFKHALRIKDTLSAARMAPPLRYFPVDIKWRVQARYVPVAGADSLPIIGVLGTETHMAHPGDLRFTIDGKKYSLMVIREPEDHTNDLFVMFTDSTNRKESYPATRYAWVSPPDSLGRTVIDFNKAFNPPCAFTKFATCPFPPKGNHLPLYVTAGEWNPHYEADAKQDATRTTPK
;
A
#
# COMPACT_ATOMS: atom_id res chain seq x y z
N ARG A 1 23.59 27.92 -6.20
CA ARG A 1 24.39 26.74 -6.68
C ARG A 1 24.78 25.82 -5.51
N SER A 2 25.21 26.37 -4.34
CA SER A 2 25.61 25.55 -3.17
C SER A 2 24.45 24.71 -2.59
N HIS A 3 23.26 25.29 -2.46
CA HIS A 3 22.08 24.58 -1.93
C HIS A 3 21.56 23.47 -2.86
N GLU A 4 21.79 23.57 -4.14
CA GLU A 4 21.38 22.58 -5.14
C GLU A 4 22.21 21.29 -5.02
N TRP A 5 23.53 21.43 -4.81
CA TRP A 5 24.43 20.29 -4.59
C TRP A 5 24.20 19.61 -3.24
N GLU A 6 23.96 20.39 -2.20
CA GLU A 6 23.63 19.89 -0.87
C GLU A 6 22.32 19.07 -0.89
N TYR A 7 21.29 19.59 -1.61
CA TYR A 7 20.03 18.86 -1.79
C TYR A 7 20.23 17.55 -2.56
N VAL A 8 20.96 17.54 -3.67
CA VAL A 8 21.21 16.32 -4.45
C VAL A 8 22.03 15.31 -3.66
N GLY A 9 23.04 15.74 -2.90
CA GLY A 9 23.77 14.89 -1.97
C GLY A 9 22.87 14.26 -0.92
N THR A 10 22.08 15.08 -0.23
CA THR A 10 21.14 14.62 0.81
C THR A 10 20.04 13.72 0.24
N VAL A 11 19.53 13.98 -0.96
CA VAL A 11 18.53 13.12 -1.61
C VAL A 11 19.14 11.81 -2.09
N ASN A 12 20.37 11.80 -2.57
CA ASN A 12 21.07 10.56 -2.91
C ASN A 12 21.35 9.71 -1.67
N GLU A 13 21.75 10.32 -0.55
CA GLU A 13 21.91 9.65 0.73
C GLU A 13 20.58 9.13 1.25
N LEU A 14 19.52 9.93 1.17
CA LEU A 14 18.15 9.54 1.52
C LEU A 14 17.61 8.50 0.53
N ALA A 15 17.93 8.56 -0.76
CA ALA A 15 17.53 7.56 -1.74
C ALA A 15 18.22 6.22 -1.47
N VAL A 16 19.50 6.21 -1.06
CA VAL A 16 20.21 4.99 -0.64
C VAL A 16 19.64 4.44 0.66
N ALA A 17 19.41 5.29 1.67
CA ALA A 17 18.79 4.90 2.94
C ALA A 17 17.34 4.43 2.73
N ARG A 18 16.59 5.12 1.89
CA ARG A 18 15.21 4.79 1.52
C ARG A 18 15.15 3.53 0.67
N SER A 19 16.07 3.33 -0.28
CA SER A 19 16.19 2.09 -1.05
C SER A 19 16.33 0.88 -0.12
N ARG A 20 17.11 0.97 0.94
CA ARG A 20 17.26 -0.10 1.94
C ARG A 20 15.97 -0.28 2.75
N ASN A 21 15.34 0.80 3.23
CA ASN A 21 14.09 0.75 3.97
C ASN A 21 12.92 0.32 3.06
N THR A 22 12.86 0.84 1.85
CA THR A 22 11.83 0.50 0.86
C THR A 22 11.94 -0.95 0.43
N HIS A 23 13.17 -1.47 0.24
CA HIS A 23 13.37 -2.89 -0.02
C HIS A 23 12.82 -3.75 1.13
N ALA A 24 13.04 -3.37 2.38
CA ALA A 24 12.47 -4.09 3.54
C ALA A 24 10.94 -4.00 3.58
N VAL A 25 10.35 -2.83 3.26
CA VAL A 25 8.90 -2.61 3.23
C VAL A 25 8.23 -3.42 2.12
N TYR A 26 8.84 -3.51 0.94
CA TYR A 26 8.23 -4.23 -0.19
C TYR A 26 8.63 -5.70 -0.24
N TYR A 27 9.91 -6.02 -0.05
CA TYR A 27 10.47 -7.37 -0.25
C TYR A 27 10.93 -8.05 1.04
N GLY A 28 10.88 -7.36 2.18
CA GLY A 28 11.18 -7.94 3.49
C GLY A 28 10.23 -9.11 3.84
N PRO A 29 10.53 -9.89 4.90
CA PRO A 29 9.69 -11.03 5.31
C PRO A 29 8.23 -10.66 5.56
N ASN A 30 7.99 -9.45 6.07
CA ASN A 30 6.65 -8.90 6.30
C ASN A 30 6.25 -7.85 5.26
N GLY A 31 7.02 -7.70 4.17
CA GLY A 31 6.78 -6.73 3.10
C GLY A 31 5.56 -7.06 2.24
N TRP A 32 5.24 -6.17 1.32
CA TRP A 32 4.08 -6.34 0.44
C TRP A 32 4.23 -7.52 -0.54
N ALA A 33 5.44 -7.82 -1.02
CA ALA A 33 5.70 -8.97 -1.88
C ALA A 33 5.56 -10.32 -1.15
N SER A 34 5.52 -10.33 0.18
CA SER A 34 5.18 -11.53 0.95
C SER A 34 3.68 -11.81 1.00
N LEU A 35 2.83 -10.85 0.61
CA LEU A 35 1.38 -10.99 0.62
C LEU A 35 0.93 -11.94 -0.49
N VAL A 36 0.44 -13.11 -0.09
CA VAL A 36 0.07 -14.22 -0.99
C VAL A 36 -1.43 -14.43 -1.09
N GLY A 37 -2.22 -13.71 -0.29
CA GLY A 37 -3.67 -13.84 -0.35
C GLY A 37 -4.43 -12.75 0.40
N LEU A 38 -5.63 -12.50 -0.12
CA LEU A 38 -6.68 -11.70 0.49
C LEU A 38 -7.99 -12.46 0.31
N TRP A 39 -8.64 -12.83 1.42
CA TRP A 39 -9.92 -13.56 1.42
C TRP A 39 -10.98 -12.76 2.16
N TRP A 40 -12.01 -12.37 1.42
CA TRP A 40 -13.19 -11.74 1.99
C TRP A 40 -14.00 -12.78 2.76
N LEU A 41 -14.23 -12.51 4.03
CA LEU A 41 -14.99 -13.39 4.91
C LEU A 41 -16.50 -13.24 4.67
N LYS A 42 -17.20 -14.35 4.76
CA LYS A 42 -18.66 -14.39 4.88
C LYS A 42 -19.02 -14.72 6.33
N SER A 43 -20.22 -14.35 6.77
CA SER A 43 -20.73 -14.80 8.06
C SER A 43 -20.66 -16.32 8.18
N GLY A 44 -20.21 -16.81 9.32
CA GLY A 44 -19.96 -18.23 9.56
C GLY A 44 -18.48 -18.58 9.66
N VAL A 45 -18.15 -19.85 9.47
CA VAL A 45 -16.82 -20.42 9.68
C VAL A 45 -16.03 -20.43 8.36
N THR A 46 -14.80 -19.93 8.42
CA THR A 46 -13.79 -20.01 7.34
C THR A 46 -12.62 -20.86 7.84
N THR A 47 -12.35 -22.00 7.22
CA THR A 47 -11.24 -22.90 7.55
C THR A 47 -9.97 -22.56 6.80
N ILE A 48 -8.80 -22.78 7.42
CA ILE A 48 -7.49 -22.41 6.90
C ILE A 48 -6.54 -23.60 7.07
N GLY A 49 -5.79 -23.96 6.04
CA GLY A 49 -4.79 -25.01 6.09
C GLY A 49 -4.29 -25.46 4.73
N ALA A 50 -3.40 -26.47 4.69
CA ALA A 50 -2.84 -26.99 3.46
C ALA A 50 -3.77 -27.97 2.74
N ASP A 51 -4.75 -28.53 3.43
CA ASP A 51 -5.74 -29.42 2.81
C ASP A 51 -6.64 -28.60 1.86
N LEU A 52 -6.93 -29.15 0.69
CA LEU A 52 -7.75 -28.51 -0.33
C LEU A 52 -9.24 -28.38 0.07
N GLU A 53 -9.67 -29.10 1.10
CA GLU A 53 -11.01 -28.98 1.69
C GLU A 53 -11.16 -27.72 2.55
N ASN A 54 -10.05 -27.08 2.94
CA ASN A 54 -10.12 -25.78 3.62
C ASN A 54 -10.64 -24.70 2.69
N THR A 55 -11.44 -23.78 3.24
CA THR A 55 -11.90 -22.58 2.53
C THR A 55 -10.73 -21.76 2.03
N ILE A 56 -9.66 -21.66 2.82
CA ILE A 56 -8.38 -21.00 2.46
C ILE A 56 -7.30 -22.08 2.41
N ALA A 57 -6.91 -22.46 1.19
CA ALA A 57 -5.83 -23.42 0.97
C ALA A 57 -4.47 -22.71 0.97
N LEU A 58 -3.58 -23.15 1.87
CA LEU A 58 -2.19 -22.70 1.97
C LEU A 58 -1.24 -23.68 1.27
N PRO A 59 0.01 -23.27 0.93
CA PRO A 59 1.01 -24.16 0.35
C PRO A 59 1.28 -25.42 1.21
N LYS A 60 1.14 -26.60 0.59
CA LYS A 60 1.22 -27.92 1.27
C LYS A 60 2.56 -28.22 1.92
N ASP A 61 3.64 -27.69 1.37
CA ASP A 61 5.01 -27.87 1.81
C ASP A 61 5.36 -27.06 3.07
N ARG A 62 4.49 -26.11 3.46
CA ARG A 62 4.81 -25.11 4.50
C ARG A 62 3.71 -24.89 5.53
N ALA A 63 2.52 -25.39 5.30
CA ALA A 63 1.38 -25.27 6.21
C ALA A 63 0.94 -26.60 6.76
N PRO A 64 0.36 -26.66 7.99
CA PRO A 64 -0.32 -27.85 8.48
C PRO A 64 -1.59 -28.12 7.66
N LYS A 65 -2.03 -29.38 7.60
CA LYS A 65 -3.27 -29.77 6.89
C LYS A 65 -4.43 -28.85 7.29
N ASN A 66 -4.66 -28.69 8.59
CA ASN A 66 -5.59 -27.75 9.18
C ASN A 66 -4.80 -26.83 10.11
N LEU A 67 -4.79 -25.54 9.84
CA LEU A 67 -4.17 -24.54 10.69
C LEU A 67 -5.14 -24.07 11.77
N GLY A 68 -6.40 -23.90 11.40
CA GLY A 68 -7.45 -23.41 12.26
C GLY A 68 -8.63 -22.85 11.48
N SER A 69 -9.49 -22.13 12.17
CA SER A 69 -10.67 -21.50 11.57
C SER A 69 -10.94 -20.11 12.12
N VAL A 70 -11.58 -19.28 11.31
CA VAL A 70 -12.12 -17.97 11.71
C VAL A 70 -13.63 -18.03 11.66
N LEU A 71 -14.28 -17.67 12.76
CA LEU A 71 -15.71 -17.43 12.84
C LEU A 71 -15.96 -15.92 12.72
N LEU A 72 -16.72 -15.51 11.71
CA LEU A 72 -17.28 -14.16 11.59
C LEU A 72 -18.75 -14.19 11.96
N PHE A 73 -19.14 -13.46 13.00
CA PHE A 73 -20.51 -13.35 13.46
C PHE A 73 -20.80 -11.93 14.00
N ASN A 74 -21.83 -11.27 13.49
CA ASN A 74 -22.22 -9.91 13.86
C ASN A 74 -21.03 -8.95 13.89
N ASP A 75 -20.28 -8.88 12.76
CA ASP A 75 -19.09 -8.03 12.55
C ASP A 75 -17.95 -8.28 13.56
N SER A 76 -18.02 -9.36 14.32
CA SER A 76 -16.96 -9.78 15.22
C SER A 76 -16.31 -11.05 14.68
N ALA A 77 -14.98 -11.06 14.62
CA ALA A 77 -14.21 -12.20 14.18
C ALA A 77 -13.44 -12.83 15.34
N SER A 78 -13.40 -14.17 15.38
CA SER A 78 -12.57 -14.93 16.31
C SER A 78 -11.83 -16.04 15.58
N PHE A 79 -10.60 -16.32 15.99
CA PHE A 79 -9.80 -17.42 15.48
C PHE A 79 -9.75 -18.55 16.50
N THR A 80 -9.77 -19.79 16.00
CA THR A 80 -9.53 -21.00 16.78
C THR A 80 -8.50 -21.87 16.06
N ALA A 81 -7.41 -22.20 16.76
CA ALA A 81 -6.35 -23.06 16.23
C ALA A 81 -6.82 -24.52 16.11
N ALA A 82 -6.32 -25.26 15.13
CA ALA A 82 -6.53 -26.70 15.06
C ALA A 82 -5.75 -27.41 16.17
N ALA A 83 -6.27 -28.55 16.62
CA ALA A 83 -5.65 -29.33 17.69
C ALA A 83 -4.18 -29.65 17.39
N GLY A 84 -3.30 -29.31 18.34
CA GLY A 84 -1.84 -29.53 18.22
C GLY A 84 -1.09 -28.55 17.31
N VAL A 85 -1.76 -27.57 16.71
CA VAL A 85 -1.12 -26.55 15.88
C VAL A 85 -0.77 -25.34 16.73
N LYS A 86 0.49 -24.91 16.68
CA LYS A 86 0.95 -23.73 17.41
C LYS A 86 0.74 -22.47 16.57
N VAL A 87 -0.10 -21.55 17.08
CA VAL A 87 -0.35 -20.22 16.52
C VAL A 87 -0.04 -19.17 17.58
N TYR A 88 0.65 -18.12 17.19
CA TYR A 88 1.12 -17.06 18.11
C TYR A 88 0.55 -15.71 17.68
N THR A 89 0.47 -14.76 18.63
CA THR A 89 -0.08 -13.41 18.38
C THR A 89 0.97 -12.32 18.31
N ASP A 90 2.21 -12.61 18.67
CA ASP A 90 3.29 -11.64 18.71
C ASP A 90 4.55 -12.11 17.96
N THR A 91 5.53 -11.21 17.88
CA THR A 91 6.83 -11.52 17.28
C THR A 91 7.73 -12.36 18.19
N ALA A 92 7.48 -12.37 19.49
CA ALA A 92 8.27 -13.10 20.48
C ALA A 92 7.92 -14.59 20.49
N MET A 93 6.72 -14.96 19.96
CA MET A 93 6.27 -16.35 19.80
C MET A 93 6.40 -17.18 21.11
N GLN A 94 6.14 -16.53 22.25
CA GLN A 94 6.39 -17.14 23.56
C GLN A 94 5.29 -18.14 23.95
N GLU A 95 4.01 -17.75 23.75
CA GLU A 95 2.89 -18.57 24.10
C GLU A 95 1.92 -18.73 22.91
N PRO A 96 1.59 -19.96 22.52
CA PRO A 96 0.60 -20.20 21.48
C PRO A 96 -0.81 -19.91 22.01
N VAL A 97 -1.71 -19.52 21.12
CA VAL A 97 -3.12 -19.29 21.41
C VAL A 97 -3.98 -20.40 20.80
N ASP A 98 -4.92 -20.92 21.56
CA ASP A 98 -5.92 -21.88 21.07
C ASP A 98 -7.13 -21.14 20.49
N GLN A 99 -7.55 -20.04 21.13
CA GLN A 99 -8.65 -19.20 20.67
C GLN A 99 -8.40 -17.74 21.01
N ILE A 100 -8.74 -16.83 20.07
CA ILE A 100 -8.60 -15.39 20.30
C ILE A 100 -9.61 -14.60 19.47
N LYS A 101 -10.14 -13.50 20.05
CA LYS A 101 -10.88 -12.48 19.31
C LYS A 101 -9.90 -11.73 18.41
N LEU A 102 -10.29 -11.52 17.15
CA LEU A 102 -9.47 -10.76 16.18
C LEU A 102 -9.84 -9.28 16.24
N HIS A 103 -8.84 -8.45 16.40
CA HIS A 103 -8.91 -7.00 16.27
C HIS A 103 -8.40 -6.59 14.88
N SER A 104 -9.16 -5.75 14.19
CA SER A 104 -8.85 -5.33 12.82
C SER A 104 -7.71 -4.31 12.77
N ASP A 105 -7.20 -4.07 11.57
CA ASP A 105 -6.18 -3.05 11.32
C ASP A 105 -6.68 -1.60 11.47
N LEU A 106 -7.99 -1.40 11.66
CA LEU A 106 -8.58 -0.11 12.05
C LEU A 106 -8.51 0.14 13.58
N GLU A 107 -8.17 -0.87 14.36
CA GLU A 107 -8.07 -0.77 15.81
C GLU A 107 -6.63 -0.52 16.27
N PRO A 108 -6.40 0.19 17.38
CA PRO A 108 -5.04 0.55 17.84
C PRO A 108 -4.11 -0.65 18.09
N LYS A 109 -4.68 -1.82 18.36
CA LYS A 109 -3.95 -3.08 18.59
C LYS A 109 -4.52 -4.17 17.70
N ALA A 110 -4.18 -4.12 16.41
CA ALA A 110 -4.57 -5.15 15.46
C ALA A 110 -4.00 -6.52 15.84
N THR A 111 -4.80 -7.57 15.70
CA THR A 111 -4.36 -8.95 15.92
C THR A 111 -3.58 -9.44 14.71
N VAL A 112 -2.37 -9.92 14.94
CA VAL A 112 -1.54 -10.59 13.92
C VAL A 112 -1.26 -12.01 14.40
N LEU A 113 -1.72 -13.00 13.65
CA LEU A 113 -1.47 -14.41 13.92
C LEU A 113 -0.25 -14.88 13.14
N ARG A 114 0.57 -15.77 13.76
CA ARG A 114 1.77 -16.34 13.16
C ARG A 114 1.79 -17.86 13.34
N SER A 115 2.03 -18.58 12.23
CA SER A 115 2.22 -20.03 12.26
C SER A 115 3.17 -20.43 11.13
N GLY A 116 4.36 -20.95 11.47
CA GLY A 116 5.41 -21.20 10.51
C GLY A 116 5.76 -19.92 9.72
N PRO A 117 5.83 -19.96 8.37
CA PRO A 117 6.13 -18.80 7.57
C PRO A 117 4.92 -17.86 7.36
N PHE A 118 3.73 -18.25 7.82
CA PHE A 118 2.50 -17.49 7.57
C PHE A 118 2.25 -16.43 8.63
N VAL A 119 1.88 -15.25 8.16
CA VAL A 119 1.42 -14.11 8.98
C VAL A 119 0.02 -13.75 8.50
N ILE A 120 -0.95 -13.86 9.38
CA ILE A 120 -2.37 -13.65 9.10
C ILE A 120 -2.85 -12.42 9.85
N SER A 121 -3.38 -11.44 9.13
CA SER A 121 -3.96 -10.23 9.69
C SER A 121 -5.45 -10.16 9.33
N TYR A 122 -6.26 -9.76 10.30
CA TYR A 122 -7.66 -9.45 10.09
C TYR A 122 -7.79 -7.97 9.70
N ILE A 123 -8.41 -7.71 8.55
CA ILE A 123 -8.60 -6.36 8.04
C ILE A 123 -10.08 -6.07 7.79
N VAL A 124 -10.45 -4.80 7.95
CA VAL A 124 -11.79 -4.30 7.65
C VAL A 124 -11.68 -3.17 6.63
N ARG A 125 -12.53 -3.22 5.61
CA ARG A 125 -12.57 -2.18 4.57
C ARG A 125 -14.00 -1.73 4.32
N GLU A 126 -14.20 -0.45 4.20
CA GLU A 126 -15.45 0.10 3.72
C GLU A 126 -15.63 -0.21 2.22
N ASP A 127 -16.84 -0.60 1.84
CA ASP A 127 -17.29 -0.67 0.47
C ASP A 127 -18.73 -0.16 0.39
N ARG A 128 -18.93 1.01 -0.22
CA ARG A 128 -20.25 1.66 -0.36
C ARG A 128 -21.00 1.78 0.96
N ARG A 129 -20.32 2.33 1.98
CA ARG A 129 -20.80 2.52 3.36
C ARG A 129 -21.14 1.23 4.12
N GLN A 130 -20.72 0.08 3.62
CA GLN A 130 -20.75 -1.20 4.33
C GLN A 130 -19.33 -1.63 4.66
N PHE A 131 -19.16 -2.30 5.79
CA PHE A 131 -17.85 -2.85 6.15
C PHE A 131 -17.73 -4.29 5.66
N LYS A 132 -16.63 -4.57 4.99
CA LYS A 132 -16.24 -5.91 4.57
C LYS A 132 -15.04 -6.38 5.37
N HIS A 133 -15.10 -7.61 5.80
CA HIS A 133 -14.11 -8.28 6.63
C HIS A 133 -13.27 -9.21 5.78
N ALA A 134 -11.95 -9.20 5.97
CA ALA A 134 -11.06 -10.07 5.22
C ALA A 134 -9.87 -10.56 6.05
N LEU A 135 -9.28 -11.67 5.61
CA LEU A 135 -7.97 -12.12 6.07
C LEU A 135 -6.94 -11.79 5.00
N ARG A 136 -5.88 -11.11 5.42
CA ARG A 136 -4.68 -10.86 4.63
C ARG A 136 -3.61 -11.82 5.08
N ILE A 137 -3.10 -12.65 4.16
CA ILE A 137 -2.11 -13.68 4.48
C ILE A 137 -0.81 -13.38 3.76
N LYS A 138 0.27 -13.29 4.53
CA LYS A 138 1.63 -13.19 4.06
C LYS A 138 2.35 -14.53 4.23
N ASP A 139 3.24 -14.84 3.30
CA ASP A 139 4.18 -15.94 3.37
C ASP A 139 5.60 -15.37 3.35
N THR A 140 6.29 -15.46 4.48
CA THR A 140 7.65 -14.91 4.63
C THR A 140 8.68 -15.62 3.73
N LEU A 141 8.32 -16.74 3.13
CA LEU A 141 9.13 -17.51 2.18
C LEU A 141 8.64 -17.36 0.73
N SER A 142 7.73 -16.42 0.44
CA SER A 142 7.23 -16.19 -0.91
C SER A 142 8.35 -15.86 -1.89
N ALA A 143 8.34 -16.52 -3.06
CA ALA A 143 9.30 -16.27 -4.14
C ALA A 143 9.23 -14.84 -4.70
N ALA A 144 8.07 -14.19 -4.61
CA ALA A 144 7.90 -12.80 -5.03
C ALA A 144 8.81 -11.80 -4.28
N ARG A 145 9.32 -12.17 -3.11
CA ARG A 145 10.29 -11.37 -2.36
C ARG A 145 11.69 -11.34 -2.99
N MET A 146 11.98 -12.23 -3.93
CA MET A 146 13.27 -12.32 -4.62
C MET A 146 13.33 -11.43 -5.86
N ALA A 147 12.48 -10.43 -5.95
CA ALA A 147 12.48 -9.49 -7.08
C ALA A 147 13.73 -8.59 -7.10
N PRO A 148 14.12 -8.09 -8.28
CA PRO A 148 15.26 -7.19 -8.40
C PRO A 148 15.02 -5.87 -7.63
N PRO A 149 16.12 -5.15 -7.29
CA PRO A 149 16.02 -3.85 -6.62
C PRO A 149 15.16 -2.86 -7.42
N LEU A 150 14.45 -1.99 -6.70
CA LEU A 150 13.67 -0.92 -7.31
C LEU A 150 14.58 0.04 -8.10
N ARG A 151 14.08 0.50 -9.22
CA ARG A 151 14.69 1.54 -10.04
C ARG A 151 14.04 2.89 -9.75
N TYR A 152 14.81 3.95 -9.95
CA TYR A 152 14.38 5.33 -9.73
C TYR A 152 14.73 6.18 -10.92
N PHE A 153 13.94 7.23 -11.17
CA PHE A 153 14.38 8.32 -12.04
C PHE A 153 15.60 9.05 -11.44
N PRO A 154 16.46 9.62 -12.25
CA PRO A 154 17.51 10.52 -11.76
C PRO A 154 16.92 11.65 -10.92
N VAL A 155 17.59 12.02 -9.84
CA VAL A 155 17.15 13.13 -9.00
C VAL A 155 17.30 14.43 -9.77
N ASP A 156 16.22 15.24 -9.79
CA ASP A 156 16.21 16.56 -10.42
C ASP A 156 15.51 17.56 -9.49
N ILE A 157 16.21 18.65 -9.16
CA ILE A 157 15.73 19.67 -8.22
C ILE A 157 14.44 20.35 -8.68
N LYS A 158 14.17 20.38 -9.99
CA LYS A 158 12.92 20.94 -10.54
C LYS A 158 11.68 20.22 -10.01
N TRP A 159 11.82 18.96 -9.60
CA TRP A 159 10.74 18.15 -9.05
C TRP A 159 10.57 18.28 -7.53
N ARG A 160 11.37 19.14 -6.89
CA ARG A 160 11.16 19.57 -5.51
C ARG A 160 10.45 20.93 -5.51
N VAL A 161 9.13 20.93 -5.43
CA VAL A 161 8.26 22.06 -5.76
C VAL A 161 7.70 22.69 -4.49
N GLN A 162 7.82 24.03 -4.38
CA GLN A 162 7.16 24.80 -3.33
C GLN A 162 5.65 24.73 -3.53
N ALA A 163 4.91 24.41 -2.47
CA ALA A 163 3.48 24.29 -2.48
C ALA A 163 2.85 25.08 -1.33
N ARG A 164 1.59 25.43 -1.51
CA ARG A 164 0.74 26.00 -0.46
C ARG A 164 -0.40 25.03 -0.18
N TYR A 165 -0.52 24.62 1.06
CA TYR A 165 -1.68 23.90 1.55
C TYR A 165 -2.85 24.87 1.77
N VAL A 166 -3.99 24.52 1.23
CA VAL A 166 -5.24 25.28 1.34
C VAL A 166 -6.28 24.35 1.97
N PRO A 167 -6.64 24.56 3.24
CA PRO A 167 -7.66 23.74 3.90
C PRO A 167 -9.00 23.83 3.18
N VAL A 168 -9.74 22.72 3.14
CA VAL A 168 -11.14 22.68 2.72
C VAL A 168 -12.02 22.77 3.97
N ALA A 169 -12.95 23.74 3.99
CA ALA A 169 -13.90 23.87 5.08
C ALA A 169 -14.89 22.70 5.06
N GLY A 170 -15.09 22.04 6.22
CA GLY A 170 -16.12 21.02 6.37
C GLY A 170 -15.68 19.59 6.14
N ALA A 171 -14.38 19.30 6.06
CA ALA A 171 -13.81 17.94 5.95
C ALA A 171 -14.68 17.00 5.07
N ASP A 172 -14.92 17.41 3.82
CA ASP A 172 -15.69 16.60 2.89
C ASP A 172 -15.01 15.25 2.68
N SER A 173 -15.78 14.19 2.79
CA SER A 173 -15.29 12.87 2.46
C SER A 173 -15.58 12.58 0.99
N LEU A 174 -14.57 12.11 0.27
CA LEU A 174 -14.68 11.76 -1.15
C LEU A 174 -14.82 10.24 -1.31
N PRO A 175 -15.71 9.78 -2.21
CA PRO A 175 -15.75 8.37 -2.59
C PRO A 175 -14.51 8.04 -3.43
N ILE A 176 -13.66 7.18 -2.91
CA ILE A 176 -12.43 6.72 -3.55
C ILE A 176 -12.60 5.26 -3.94
N ILE A 177 -12.39 4.96 -5.21
CA ILE A 177 -12.45 3.58 -5.72
C ILE A 177 -11.08 2.93 -5.54
N GLY A 178 -11.07 1.71 -5.00
CA GLY A 178 -9.87 0.89 -4.88
C GLY A 178 -9.65 -0.02 -6.10
N VAL A 179 -8.46 -0.58 -6.20
CA VAL A 179 -8.07 -1.51 -7.29
C VAL A 179 -8.94 -2.78 -7.36
N LEU A 180 -9.63 -3.13 -6.28
CA LEU A 180 -10.58 -4.25 -6.22
C LEU A 180 -12.03 -3.83 -6.48
N GLY A 181 -12.27 -2.58 -6.89
CA GLY A 181 -13.60 -2.03 -7.15
C GLY A 181 -14.40 -1.68 -5.88
N THR A 182 -13.79 -1.74 -4.70
CA THR A 182 -14.38 -1.24 -3.46
C THR A 182 -14.42 0.27 -3.45
N GLU A 183 -15.45 0.85 -2.85
CA GLU A 183 -15.60 2.29 -2.68
C GLU A 183 -15.52 2.65 -1.21
N THR A 184 -14.48 3.40 -0.86
CA THR A 184 -14.20 3.87 0.51
C THR A 184 -14.35 5.38 0.57
N HIS A 185 -14.98 5.90 1.62
CA HIS A 185 -15.07 7.34 1.87
C HIS A 185 -13.83 7.80 2.64
N MET A 186 -12.99 8.60 1.99
CA MET A 186 -11.75 9.12 2.58
C MET A 186 -11.83 10.63 2.77
N ALA A 187 -11.33 11.13 3.90
CA ALA A 187 -11.33 12.55 4.18
C ALA A 187 -10.45 13.32 3.20
N HIS A 188 -10.93 14.50 2.76
CA HIS A 188 -10.21 15.47 1.94
C HIS A 188 -9.99 16.76 2.75
N PRO A 189 -8.92 16.83 3.55
CA PRO A 189 -8.69 17.97 4.45
C PRO A 189 -8.23 19.25 3.75
N GLY A 190 -7.78 19.18 2.50
CA GLY A 190 -7.31 20.34 1.76
C GLY A 190 -6.57 20.00 0.47
N ASP A 191 -6.14 21.06 -0.21
CA ASP A 191 -5.41 21.00 -1.48
C ASP A 191 -3.97 21.48 -1.34
N LEU A 192 -3.05 20.88 -2.08
CA LEU A 192 -1.72 21.40 -2.32
C LEU A 192 -1.70 22.15 -3.65
N ARG A 193 -1.53 23.48 -3.59
CA ARG A 193 -1.42 24.34 -4.78
C ARG A 193 0.02 24.71 -5.05
N PHE A 194 0.47 24.58 -6.29
CA PHE A 194 1.86 24.82 -6.68
C PHE A 194 1.96 25.27 -8.13
N THR A 195 3.17 25.68 -8.53
CA THR A 195 3.45 26.14 -9.90
C THR A 195 4.68 25.41 -10.43
N ILE A 196 4.60 24.89 -11.65
CA ILE A 196 5.72 24.30 -12.41
C ILE A 196 5.73 24.97 -13.78
N ASP A 197 6.87 25.47 -14.21
CA ASP A 197 7.06 26.15 -15.52
C ASP A 197 6.00 27.23 -15.79
N GLY A 198 5.70 28.04 -14.76
CA GLY A 198 4.71 29.13 -14.82
C GLY A 198 3.24 28.69 -14.83
N LYS A 199 2.94 27.40 -14.89
CA LYS A 199 1.57 26.86 -14.85
C LYS A 199 1.17 26.43 -13.44
N LYS A 200 -0.07 26.73 -13.07
CA LYS A 200 -0.64 26.41 -11.75
C LYS A 200 -1.25 25.00 -11.76
N TYR A 201 -0.99 24.25 -10.70
CA TYR A 201 -1.53 22.90 -10.46
C TYR A 201 -2.10 22.82 -9.05
N SER A 202 -2.96 21.83 -8.84
CA SER A 202 -3.50 21.48 -7.53
C SER A 202 -3.58 19.96 -7.39
N LEU A 203 -3.30 19.45 -6.19
CA LEU A 203 -3.51 18.06 -5.83
C LEU A 203 -4.28 18.00 -4.51
N MET A 204 -5.36 17.24 -4.50
CA MET A 204 -6.13 16.95 -3.29
C MET A 204 -5.30 16.09 -2.35
N VAL A 205 -5.24 16.49 -1.09
CA VAL A 205 -4.73 15.67 0.01
C VAL A 205 -5.83 14.71 0.43
N ILE A 206 -5.48 13.46 0.62
CA ILE A 206 -6.41 12.42 1.10
C ILE A 206 -5.88 11.88 2.42
N ARG A 207 -6.77 11.58 3.34
CA ARG A 207 -6.44 10.90 4.59
C ARG A 207 -7.12 9.55 4.62
N GLU A 208 -6.31 8.50 4.68
CA GLU A 208 -6.80 7.13 4.86
C GLU A 208 -7.28 6.94 6.31
N PRO A 209 -8.30 6.10 6.55
CA PRO A 209 -8.81 5.86 7.91
C PRO A 209 -7.74 5.34 8.89
N GLU A 210 -6.75 4.62 8.38
CA GLU A 210 -5.64 4.05 9.16
C GLU A 210 -4.47 5.02 9.36
N ASP A 211 -4.52 6.22 8.74
CA ASP A 211 -3.42 7.19 8.84
C ASP A 211 -3.50 7.98 10.14
N HIS A 212 -2.53 7.77 11.00
CA HIS A 212 -2.39 8.46 12.28
C HIS A 212 -1.22 9.48 12.26
N THR A 213 -0.67 9.77 11.08
CA THR A 213 0.43 10.74 10.92
C THR A 213 -0.11 12.16 10.71
N ASN A 214 0.76 13.15 10.89
CA ASN A 214 0.47 14.54 10.51
C ASN A 214 0.91 14.87 9.09
N ASP A 215 1.55 13.94 8.40
CA ASP A 215 1.97 14.12 7.03
C ASP A 215 0.76 14.18 6.08
N LEU A 216 0.91 14.89 4.98
CA LEU A 216 -0.12 15.00 3.96
C LEU A 216 0.09 13.89 2.92
N PHE A 217 -0.91 13.05 2.73
CA PHE A 217 -0.86 11.98 1.76
C PHE A 217 -1.48 12.40 0.43
N VAL A 218 -0.76 12.16 -0.67
CA VAL A 218 -1.19 12.48 -2.01
C VAL A 218 -1.09 11.25 -2.91
N MET A 219 -2.18 10.92 -3.55
CA MET A 219 -2.24 9.95 -4.65
C MET A 219 -2.42 10.73 -5.95
N PHE A 220 -1.63 10.43 -6.98
CA PHE A 220 -1.71 11.15 -8.26
C PHE A 220 -1.35 10.26 -9.44
N THR A 221 -1.72 10.71 -10.63
CA THR A 221 -1.19 10.22 -11.90
C THR A 221 -0.56 11.35 -12.69
N ASP A 222 0.33 11.00 -13.60
CA ASP A 222 0.98 11.92 -14.54
C ASP A 222 1.25 11.23 -15.89
N SER A 223 1.88 11.92 -16.82
CA SER A 223 2.12 11.40 -18.18
C SER A 223 3.17 10.27 -18.24
N THR A 224 3.85 9.93 -17.14
CA THR A 224 4.74 8.76 -17.06
C THR A 224 4.01 7.47 -16.75
N ASN A 225 2.77 7.53 -16.22
CA ASN A 225 1.99 6.34 -15.92
C ASN A 225 1.73 5.51 -17.18
N ARG A 226 1.81 4.18 -17.06
CA ARG A 226 1.78 3.20 -18.18
C ARG A 226 2.99 3.25 -19.11
N LYS A 227 4.00 4.04 -18.76
CA LYS A 227 5.31 4.06 -19.40
C LYS A 227 6.34 3.66 -18.35
N GLU A 228 7.10 4.62 -17.84
CA GLU A 228 8.16 4.33 -16.87
C GLU A 228 7.62 4.19 -15.43
N SER A 229 6.51 4.83 -15.07
CA SER A 229 5.92 4.71 -13.73
C SER A 229 4.72 3.78 -13.70
N TYR A 230 4.37 3.29 -12.51
CA TYR A 230 3.29 2.32 -12.30
C TYR A 230 1.96 2.82 -12.85
N PRO A 231 1.20 1.97 -13.61
CA PRO A 231 0.05 2.42 -14.38
C PRO A 231 -1.09 3.05 -13.59
N ALA A 232 -1.35 2.55 -12.38
CA ALA A 232 -2.58 2.88 -11.66
C ALA A 232 -2.48 4.20 -10.88
N THR A 233 -1.35 4.45 -10.25
CA THR A 233 -1.15 5.62 -9.37
C THR A 233 0.30 5.72 -8.91
N ARG A 234 0.64 6.89 -8.39
CA ARG A 234 1.87 7.16 -7.64
C ARG A 234 1.48 7.82 -6.33
N TYR A 235 2.24 7.55 -5.28
CA TYR A 235 2.02 8.08 -3.94
C TYR A 235 3.14 9.02 -3.54
N ALA A 236 2.81 10.04 -2.77
CA ALA A 236 3.77 10.92 -2.14
C ALA A 236 3.33 11.33 -0.74
N TRP A 237 4.27 11.32 0.20
CA TRP A 237 4.11 11.95 1.50
C TRP A 237 4.70 13.36 1.45
N VAL A 238 3.98 14.31 1.99
CA VAL A 238 4.36 15.71 2.06
C VAL A 238 4.31 16.15 3.51
N SER A 239 5.40 16.76 3.99
CA SER A 239 5.46 17.23 5.37
C SER A 239 4.34 18.24 5.69
N PRO A 240 3.88 18.30 6.94
CA PRO A 240 2.89 19.27 7.35
C PRO A 240 3.28 20.70 6.96
N PRO A 241 2.31 21.57 6.59
CA PRO A 241 2.59 22.96 6.25
C PRO A 241 3.04 23.76 7.49
N ASP A 242 3.81 24.80 7.26
CA ASP A 242 4.12 25.80 8.29
C ASP A 242 2.88 26.65 8.66
N SER A 243 3.05 27.56 9.62
CA SER A 243 1.97 28.46 10.07
C SER A 243 1.38 29.37 8.98
N LEU A 244 2.09 29.52 7.86
CA LEU A 244 1.64 30.29 6.69
C LEU A 244 1.06 29.39 5.59
N GLY A 245 0.92 28.09 5.86
CA GLY A 245 0.42 27.12 4.90
C GLY A 245 1.45 26.69 3.84
N ARG A 246 2.74 26.98 4.02
CA ARG A 246 3.79 26.63 3.05
C ARG A 246 4.33 25.23 3.34
N THR A 247 4.54 24.47 2.28
CA THR A 247 5.18 23.15 2.32
C THR A 247 5.90 22.88 1.01
N VAL A 248 6.49 21.68 0.88
CA VAL A 248 7.23 21.25 -0.33
C VAL A 248 6.74 19.88 -0.76
N ILE A 249 6.31 19.78 -2.01
CA ILE A 249 6.08 18.49 -2.66
C ILE A 249 7.40 18.07 -3.33
N ASP A 250 7.95 16.96 -2.89
CA ASP A 250 9.16 16.40 -3.49
C ASP A 250 8.81 15.15 -4.31
N PHE A 251 8.57 15.31 -5.59
CA PHE A 251 8.25 14.22 -6.50
C PHE A 251 9.41 13.21 -6.65
N ASN A 252 10.67 13.61 -6.35
CA ASN A 252 11.78 12.66 -6.30
C ASN A 252 11.60 11.60 -5.22
N LYS A 253 10.69 11.82 -4.27
CA LYS A 253 10.29 10.88 -3.22
C LYS A 253 8.99 10.14 -3.53
N ALA A 254 8.40 10.34 -4.71
CA ALA A 254 7.21 9.61 -5.11
C ALA A 254 7.50 8.11 -5.22
N PHE A 255 6.56 7.28 -4.76
CA PHE A 255 6.73 5.85 -4.62
C PHE A 255 5.54 5.06 -5.18
N ASN A 256 5.77 3.78 -5.43
CA ASN A 256 4.76 2.87 -5.94
C ASN A 256 3.81 2.44 -4.81
N PRO A 257 2.50 2.28 -5.10
CA PRO A 257 1.56 1.71 -4.15
C PRO A 257 1.84 0.21 -3.93
N PRO A 258 1.36 -0.37 -2.82
CA PRO A 258 1.48 -1.81 -2.55
C PRO A 258 0.99 -2.72 -3.69
N CYS A 259 -0.03 -2.29 -4.45
CA CYS A 259 -0.57 -3.06 -5.57
C CYS A 259 0.39 -3.19 -6.77
N ALA A 260 1.48 -2.43 -6.79
CA ALA A 260 2.58 -2.65 -7.74
C ALA A 260 3.41 -3.91 -7.41
N PHE A 261 3.28 -4.48 -6.21
CA PHE A 261 4.07 -5.62 -5.74
C PHE A 261 3.24 -6.88 -5.49
N THR A 262 1.93 -6.72 -5.35
CA THR A 262 1.01 -7.82 -5.11
C THR A 262 -0.41 -7.49 -5.59
N LYS A 263 -1.08 -8.47 -6.20
CA LYS A 263 -2.49 -8.36 -6.58
C LYS A 263 -3.49 -8.41 -5.41
N PHE A 264 -3.00 -8.64 -4.21
CA PHE A 264 -3.80 -8.80 -2.99
C PHE A 264 -3.87 -7.53 -2.14
N ALA A 265 -3.32 -6.42 -2.61
CA ALA A 265 -3.44 -5.13 -1.96
C ALA A 265 -4.79 -4.46 -2.29
N THR A 266 -5.28 -3.60 -1.39
CA THR A 266 -6.55 -2.88 -1.51
C THR A 266 -6.34 -1.40 -1.84
N CYS A 267 -5.32 -1.07 -2.64
CA CYS A 267 -4.89 0.30 -2.90
C CYS A 267 -5.99 1.17 -3.50
N PRO A 268 -6.17 2.39 -3.01
CA PRO A 268 -7.06 3.37 -3.61
C PRO A 268 -6.48 3.92 -4.93
N PHE A 269 -7.36 4.27 -5.87
CA PHE A 269 -7.02 5.10 -7.01
C PHE A 269 -7.02 6.58 -6.63
N PRO A 270 -6.24 7.43 -7.33
CA PRO A 270 -6.30 8.87 -7.13
C PRO A 270 -7.70 9.42 -7.35
N PRO A 271 -8.12 10.45 -6.58
CA PRO A 271 -9.32 11.19 -6.89
C PRO A 271 -9.22 11.81 -8.28
N LYS A 272 -10.36 11.97 -8.98
CA LYS A 272 -10.41 12.42 -10.38
C LYS A 272 -9.63 13.70 -10.68
N GLY A 273 -9.47 14.59 -9.71
CA GLY A 273 -8.72 15.85 -9.87
C GLY A 273 -7.20 15.69 -9.74
N ASN A 274 -6.69 14.56 -9.27
CA ASN A 274 -5.27 14.33 -9.02
C ASN A 274 -4.52 13.76 -10.23
N HIS A 275 -4.78 14.31 -11.40
CA HIS A 275 -4.01 14.05 -12.60
C HIS A 275 -3.17 15.27 -12.99
N LEU A 276 -1.85 15.09 -13.09
CA LEU A 276 -0.93 16.10 -13.56
C LEU A 276 -0.66 15.87 -15.06
N PRO A 277 -1.04 16.81 -15.96
CA PRO A 277 -0.73 16.72 -17.38
C PRO A 277 0.75 17.10 -17.63
N LEU A 278 1.67 16.46 -16.90
CA LEU A 278 3.10 16.64 -16.92
C LEU A 278 3.80 15.29 -17.02
N TYR A 279 5.00 15.28 -17.58
CA TYR A 279 5.86 14.09 -17.60
C TYR A 279 6.82 14.15 -16.41
N VAL A 280 6.36 13.66 -15.23
CA VAL A 280 7.08 13.78 -13.96
C VAL A 280 8.15 12.67 -13.87
N THR A 281 9.32 12.92 -14.45
CA THR A 281 10.48 12.01 -14.44
C THR A 281 11.22 12.04 -13.11
N ALA A 282 10.53 11.64 -12.03
CA ALA A 282 11.03 11.66 -10.66
C ALA A 282 10.44 10.51 -9.84
N GLY A 283 11.12 10.06 -8.78
CA GLY A 283 10.67 9.00 -7.89
C GLY A 283 10.87 7.58 -8.42
N GLU A 284 10.07 6.64 -7.97
CA GLU A 284 10.19 5.21 -8.31
C GLU A 284 9.69 4.90 -9.72
N TRP A 285 10.38 3.99 -10.40
CA TRP A 285 9.92 3.35 -11.63
C TRP A 285 8.90 2.25 -11.33
N ASN A 286 8.11 1.92 -12.35
CA ASN A 286 7.28 0.72 -12.34
C ASN A 286 8.16 -0.54 -12.16
N PRO A 287 7.95 -1.35 -11.12
CA PRO A 287 8.73 -2.56 -10.90
C PRO A 287 8.57 -3.61 -12.03
N HIS A 288 7.51 -3.48 -12.85
CA HIS A 288 7.20 -4.38 -13.98
C HIS A 288 7.47 -3.77 -15.35
N TYR A 289 8.16 -2.63 -15.43
CA TYR A 289 8.34 -1.86 -16.66
C TYR A 289 8.77 -2.71 -17.86
N GLU A 290 9.75 -3.61 -17.69
CA GLU A 290 10.25 -4.43 -18.79
C GLU A 290 9.25 -5.50 -19.26
N ALA A 291 8.44 -6.02 -18.36
CA ALA A 291 7.38 -6.98 -18.68
C ALA A 291 6.21 -6.28 -19.39
N ASP A 292 5.82 -5.12 -18.92
CA ASP A 292 4.72 -4.32 -19.48
C ASP A 292 5.10 -3.79 -20.87
N ALA A 293 6.32 -3.31 -21.05
CA ALA A 293 6.84 -2.86 -22.34
C ALA A 293 6.85 -3.97 -23.41
N LYS A 294 7.18 -5.20 -23.02
CA LYS A 294 7.11 -6.38 -23.92
C LYS A 294 5.68 -6.74 -24.31
N GLN A 295 4.72 -6.63 -23.38
CA GLN A 295 3.31 -6.89 -23.67
C GLN A 295 2.71 -5.85 -24.63
N ASP A 296 3.05 -4.58 -24.45
CA ASP A 296 2.58 -3.51 -25.34
C ASP A 296 3.17 -3.65 -26.76
N ALA A 297 4.45 -4.04 -26.87
CA ALA A 297 5.07 -4.31 -28.17
C ALA A 297 4.39 -5.45 -28.93
N THR A 298 3.90 -6.49 -28.24
CA THR A 298 3.17 -7.60 -28.86
C THR A 298 1.74 -7.26 -29.24
N ARG A 299 1.11 -6.28 -28.58
CA ARG A 299 -0.25 -5.79 -28.91
C ARG A 299 -0.29 -4.84 -30.11
N THR A 300 0.81 -4.16 -30.39
CA THR A 300 0.92 -3.19 -31.49
C THR A 300 1.36 -3.79 -32.82
N THR A 301 1.64 -5.09 -32.89
CA THR A 301 1.89 -5.80 -34.17
C THR A 301 0.55 -6.17 -34.80
N PRO A 302 0.12 -5.54 -35.91
CA PRO A 302 -1.09 -5.95 -36.63
C PRO A 302 -0.90 -7.38 -37.16
N LYS A 303 -1.94 -8.20 -37.01
CA LYS A 303 -2.02 -9.51 -37.70
C LYS A 303 -2.27 -9.30 -39.18
#